data_1aaf39ead8c877f2883662f62b3f376d
#
_entry.id   1aaf39ead8c877f2883662f62b3f376d
#
_cell.length_a   1.000
_cell.length_b   1.000
_cell.length_c   1.000
_cell.angle_alpha   90.00
_cell.angle_beta   90.00
_cell.angle_gamma   90.00
#
_symmetry.space_group_name_H-M   'P 1'
#
loop_
_entity.id
_entity.type
_entity.pdbx_description
1 polymer ?
#
loop_
_entity_poly.entity_id
_entity_poly.type
_entity_poly.pdbx_seq_one_letter_code
_entity_poly.pdbx_strand_id
1 'polypeptide(L)'
;MIFNSILYQVDSGVAQIILNKPDRLNAIDKQTLIEINEAMNSAEANHEARVIVISGNGRAFSSGFDLKAQMDAQPSGVKIWREILDLDFDSTMRFWNSPKPTIAAVHGACMAGAFEIALACDITVASEDAIFGEPELKFGAGIVTMLLPWFTSPKRAKDIILTGQDRIDASTALSAGIVSRVVERGRHLEVALSIAKGMALIDPVVVSATKKALNESYEIQGIQKALKNALDIDHGIESVGSPDKKAFMEIARERGMREAIVWRDARFAKAQK
;
A
#
# COMPACT_ATOMS: atom_id res chain seq x y z
N MET A 1 17.35 2.25 -16.49
CA MET A 1 15.94 2.05 -16.88
C MET A 1 15.26 3.40 -16.87
N ILE A 2 14.35 3.64 -17.80
CA ILE A 2 13.53 4.85 -17.82
C ILE A 2 12.12 4.40 -17.47
N PHE A 3 11.60 4.90 -16.35
CA PHE A 3 10.25 4.66 -15.87
C PHE A 3 9.39 5.91 -16.08
N ASN A 4 8.08 5.75 -16.21
CA ASN A 4 7.13 6.86 -16.42
C ASN A 4 6.39 7.24 -15.13
N SER A 5 6.13 6.26 -14.26
CA SER A 5 5.31 6.40 -13.05
C SER A 5 6.12 6.43 -11.77
N ILE A 6 7.38 6.00 -11.83
CA ILE A 6 8.29 5.98 -10.68
C ILE A 6 9.67 6.55 -11.04
N LEU A 7 10.44 6.90 -10.02
CA LEU A 7 11.90 7.10 -10.17
C LEU A 7 12.59 5.94 -9.46
N TYR A 8 13.71 5.49 -10.02
CA TYR A 8 14.53 4.43 -9.44
C TYR A 8 15.99 4.82 -9.45
N GLN A 9 16.65 4.67 -8.30
CA GLN A 9 18.08 4.89 -8.16
C GLN A 9 18.67 4.00 -7.08
N VAL A 10 19.97 3.74 -7.17
CA VAL A 10 20.72 3.02 -6.12
C VAL A 10 21.85 3.93 -5.66
N ASP A 11 21.90 4.20 -4.36
CA ASP A 11 22.95 4.99 -3.73
C ASP A 11 23.29 4.44 -2.35
N SER A 12 24.58 4.35 -2.04
CA SER A 12 25.09 3.99 -0.71
C SER A 12 24.44 2.69 -0.13
N GLY A 13 24.27 1.67 -0.97
CA GLY A 13 23.67 0.39 -0.57
C GLY A 13 22.14 0.37 -0.54
N VAL A 14 21.48 1.45 -0.91
CA VAL A 14 20.03 1.61 -0.86
C VAL A 14 19.43 1.77 -2.24
N ALA A 15 18.54 0.85 -2.63
CA ALA A 15 17.67 1.03 -3.78
C ALA A 15 16.45 1.87 -3.38
N GLN A 16 16.21 2.96 -4.07
CA GLN A 16 15.09 3.86 -3.84
C GLN A 16 14.08 3.73 -4.99
N ILE A 17 12.84 3.40 -4.65
CA ILE A 17 11.67 3.40 -5.53
C ILE A 17 10.81 4.58 -5.11
N ILE A 18 10.64 5.57 -5.99
CA ILE A 18 9.91 6.80 -5.66
C ILE A 18 8.68 6.88 -6.57
N LEU A 19 7.50 6.79 -6.02
CA LEU A 19 6.25 7.01 -6.75
C LEU A 19 6.23 8.45 -7.29
N ASN A 20 6.03 8.63 -8.59
CA ASN A 20 6.28 9.92 -9.25
C ASN A 20 5.13 10.39 -10.14
N LYS A 21 3.92 10.36 -9.61
CA LYS A 21 2.73 10.99 -10.19
C LYS A 21 2.11 11.99 -9.19
N PRO A 22 2.88 13.04 -8.75
CA PRO A 22 2.47 13.92 -7.64
C PRO A 22 1.15 14.65 -7.90
N ASP A 23 0.86 15.02 -9.15
CA ASP A 23 -0.39 15.67 -9.56
C ASP A 23 -1.63 14.79 -9.37
N ARG A 24 -1.43 13.47 -9.27
CA ARG A 24 -2.48 12.47 -9.02
C ARG A 24 -2.34 11.82 -7.65
N LEU A 25 -1.66 12.47 -6.69
CA LEU A 25 -1.38 11.91 -5.37
C LEU A 25 -0.74 10.52 -5.44
N ASN A 26 0.12 10.28 -6.42
CA ASN A 26 0.79 9.01 -6.66
C ASN A 26 -0.18 7.81 -6.75
N ALA A 27 -1.36 8.00 -7.35
CA ALA A 27 -2.32 6.92 -7.58
C ALA A 27 -1.67 5.79 -8.40
N ILE A 28 -1.90 4.56 -7.95
CA ILE A 28 -1.25 3.34 -8.45
C ILE A 28 -2.14 2.69 -9.51
N ASP A 29 -1.77 2.84 -10.77
CA ASP A 29 -2.38 2.13 -11.89
C ASP A 29 -1.54 0.89 -12.30
N LYS A 30 -2.03 0.13 -13.25
CA LYS A 30 -1.36 -1.06 -13.78
C LYS A 30 0.08 -0.78 -14.22
N GLN A 31 0.34 0.37 -14.86
CA GLN A 31 1.69 0.73 -15.30
C GLN A 31 2.62 0.96 -14.11
N THR A 32 2.13 1.62 -13.06
CA THR A 32 2.89 1.83 -11.83
C THR A 32 3.27 0.51 -11.18
N LEU A 33 2.35 -0.47 -11.11
CA LEU A 33 2.63 -1.79 -10.54
C LEU A 33 3.68 -2.56 -11.36
N ILE A 34 3.58 -2.51 -12.69
CA ILE A 34 4.58 -3.12 -13.58
C ILE A 34 5.96 -2.51 -13.31
N GLU A 35 6.05 -1.19 -13.27
CA GLU A 35 7.31 -0.47 -13.02
C GLU A 35 7.87 -0.74 -11.61
N ILE A 36 7.02 -0.81 -10.58
CA ILE A 36 7.43 -1.23 -9.23
C ILE A 36 8.03 -2.63 -9.28
N ASN A 37 7.37 -3.59 -9.93
CA ASN A 37 7.86 -4.96 -10.03
C ASN A 37 9.20 -5.05 -10.78
N GLU A 38 9.39 -4.27 -11.85
CA GLU A 38 10.66 -4.18 -12.58
C GLU A 38 11.76 -3.56 -11.72
N ALA A 39 11.45 -2.51 -10.96
CA ALA A 39 12.38 -1.88 -10.02
C ALA A 39 12.76 -2.83 -8.88
N MET A 40 11.80 -3.59 -8.34
CA MET A 40 12.06 -4.63 -7.34
C MET A 40 12.97 -5.72 -7.88
N ASN A 41 12.70 -6.24 -9.10
CA ASN A 41 13.57 -7.22 -9.76
C ASN A 41 15.01 -6.67 -9.90
N SER A 42 15.13 -5.41 -10.32
CA SER A 42 16.43 -4.76 -10.49
C SER A 42 17.16 -4.57 -9.16
N ALA A 43 16.43 -4.15 -8.12
CA ALA A 43 16.99 -3.99 -6.79
C ALA A 43 17.45 -5.34 -6.20
N GLU A 44 16.66 -6.41 -6.38
CA GLU A 44 16.97 -7.75 -5.87
C GLU A 44 18.19 -8.36 -6.57
N ALA A 45 18.31 -8.18 -7.89
CA ALA A 45 19.45 -8.67 -8.68
C ALA A 45 20.74 -7.85 -8.49
N ASN A 46 20.64 -6.60 -8.07
CA ASN A 46 21.81 -5.72 -7.90
C ASN A 46 22.53 -6.00 -6.58
N HIS A 47 23.77 -6.50 -6.63
CA HIS A 47 24.57 -6.78 -5.45
C HIS A 47 24.98 -5.52 -4.65
N GLU A 48 24.96 -4.34 -5.25
CA GLU A 48 25.23 -3.09 -4.54
C GLU A 48 24.02 -2.62 -3.73
N ALA A 49 22.80 -2.96 -4.14
CA ALA A 49 21.60 -2.67 -3.36
C ALA A 49 21.45 -3.70 -2.22
N ARG A 50 21.40 -3.25 -1.00
CA ARG A 50 21.28 -4.07 0.22
C ARG A 50 19.91 -3.94 0.88
N VAL A 51 19.29 -2.77 0.75
CA VAL A 51 17.99 -2.39 1.33
C VAL A 51 17.17 -1.67 0.26
N ILE A 52 15.87 -1.83 0.28
CA ILE A 52 14.92 -1.17 -0.63
C ILE A 52 14.10 -0.18 0.17
N VAL A 53 14.01 1.06 -0.31
CA VAL A 53 13.16 2.12 0.28
C VAL A 53 12.12 2.53 -0.75
N ILE A 54 10.83 2.50 -0.38
CA ILE A 54 9.75 3.07 -1.19
C ILE A 54 9.26 4.37 -0.57
N SER A 55 9.05 5.39 -1.39
CA SER A 55 8.55 6.71 -0.97
C SER A 55 7.66 7.32 -2.06
N GLY A 56 6.98 8.43 -1.75
CA GLY A 56 6.20 9.21 -2.71
C GLY A 56 6.85 10.57 -2.99
N ASN A 57 6.79 11.05 -4.23
CA ASN A 57 7.13 12.42 -4.57
C ASN A 57 5.92 13.34 -4.37
N GLY A 58 6.17 14.62 -4.03
CA GLY A 58 5.12 15.63 -3.86
C GLY A 58 4.52 15.65 -2.45
N ARG A 59 3.17 15.73 -2.35
CA ARG A 59 2.47 15.99 -1.07
C ARG A 59 1.88 14.76 -0.38
N ALA A 60 2.09 13.56 -0.94
CA ALA A 60 1.53 12.32 -0.41
C ALA A 60 2.43 11.13 -0.75
N PHE A 61 2.38 10.12 0.08
CA PHE A 61 2.94 8.81 -0.28
C PHE A 61 2.17 8.24 -1.47
N SER A 62 0.90 7.92 -1.29
CA SER A 62 -0.01 7.54 -2.38
C SER A 62 -1.47 7.52 -1.91
N SER A 63 -2.39 7.79 -2.83
CA SER A 63 -3.84 7.65 -2.62
C SER A 63 -4.37 6.23 -2.83
N GLY A 64 -3.50 5.25 -3.09
CA GLY A 64 -3.89 3.86 -3.37
C GLY A 64 -4.15 3.59 -4.85
N PHE A 65 -4.84 2.49 -5.14
CA PHE A 65 -5.14 2.08 -6.51
C PHE A 65 -5.98 3.11 -7.27
N ASP A 66 -5.66 3.31 -8.55
CA ASP A 66 -6.22 4.38 -9.37
C ASP A 66 -7.65 4.07 -9.81
N LEU A 67 -8.62 4.54 -9.02
CA LEU A 67 -10.05 4.39 -9.31
C LEU A 67 -10.44 5.04 -10.65
N LYS A 68 -9.74 6.12 -11.07
CA LYS A 68 -10.00 6.74 -12.37
C LYS A 68 -9.55 5.82 -13.51
N ALA A 69 -8.36 5.23 -13.42
CA ALA A 69 -7.90 4.25 -14.39
C ALA A 69 -8.83 3.02 -14.45
N GLN A 70 -9.32 2.54 -13.30
CA GLN A 70 -10.29 1.45 -13.22
C GLN A 70 -11.62 1.84 -13.89
N MET A 71 -12.11 3.06 -13.64
CA MET A 71 -13.33 3.59 -14.27
C MET A 71 -13.19 3.67 -15.78
N ASP A 72 -12.03 4.15 -16.28
CA ASP A 72 -11.77 4.29 -17.71
C ASP A 72 -11.64 2.92 -18.40
N ALA A 73 -11.04 1.94 -17.73
CA ALA A 73 -10.85 0.57 -18.23
C ALA A 73 -12.11 -0.28 -18.21
N GLN A 74 -13.08 0.02 -17.34
CA GLN A 74 -14.35 -0.70 -17.16
C GLN A 74 -14.17 -2.23 -17.07
N PRO A 75 -13.33 -2.74 -16.16
CA PRO A 75 -13.11 -4.18 -16.07
C PRO A 75 -14.43 -4.92 -15.80
N SER A 76 -14.63 -6.04 -16.49
CA SER A 76 -15.85 -6.82 -16.38
C SER A 76 -15.55 -8.31 -16.45
N GLY A 77 -16.28 -9.08 -15.64
CA GLY A 77 -16.21 -10.53 -15.60
C GLY A 77 -15.13 -11.09 -14.68
N VAL A 78 -15.35 -12.30 -14.25
CA VAL A 78 -14.57 -13.03 -13.24
C VAL A 78 -13.07 -13.09 -13.59
N LYS A 79 -12.76 -13.40 -14.87
CA LYS A 79 -11.36 -13.56 -15.30
C LYS A 79 -10.59 -12.25 -15.25
N ILE A 80 -11.16 -11.16 -15.76
CA ILE A 80 -10.50 -9.85 -15.81
C ILE A 80 -10.24 -9.33 -14.40
N TRP A 81 -11.23 -9.46 -13.52
CA TRP A 81 -11.05 -9.06 -12.11
C TRP A 81 -10.00 -9.91 -11.41
N ARG A 82 -9.93 -11.21 -11.71
CA ARG A 82 -8.87 -12.06 -11.14
C ARG A 82 -7.48 -11.59 -11.55
N GLU A 83 -7.26 -11.29 -12.82
CA GLU A 83 -5.98 -10.79 -13.33
C GLU A 83 -5.57 -9.46 -12.68
N ILE A 84 -6.53 -8.55 -12.44
CA ILE A 84 -6.28 -7.27 -11.77
C ILE A 84 -5.88 -7.50 -10.31
N LEU A 85 -6.69 -8.23 -9.57
CA LEU A 85 -6.49 -8.45 -8.14
C LEU A 85 -5.23 -9.28 -7.84
N ASP A 86 -4.89 -10.25 -8.70
CA ASP A 86 -3.64 -10.99 -8.59
C ASP A 86 -2.43 -10.06 -8.79
N LEU A 87 -2.49 -9.15 -9.78
CA LEU A 87 -1.41 -8.18 -9.99
C LEU A 87 -1.27 -7.22 -8.79
N ASP A 88 -2.38 -6.70 -8.27
CA ASP A 88 -2.40 -5.80 -7.13
C ASP A 88 -1.84 -6.50 -5.88
N PHE A 89 -2.29 -7.71 -5.60
CA PHE A 89 -1.85 -8.55 -4.49
C PHE A 89 -0.37 -8.93 -4.59
N ASP A 90 0.04 -9.48 -5.74
CA ASP A 90 1.41 -9.94 -5.94
C ASP A 90 2.40 -8.77 -5.86
N SER A 91 2.05 -7.61 -6.43
CA SER A 91 2.88 -6.40 -6.36
C SER A 91 3.02 -5.87 -4.93
N THR A 92 1.94 -5.91 -4.13
CA THR A 92 1.98 -5.55 -2.72
C THR A 92 2.87 -6.53 -1.94
N MET A 93 2.66 -7.83 -2.12
CA MET A 93 3.41 -8.87 -1.41
C MET A 93 4.88 -8.99 -1.85
N ARG A 94 5.29 -8.35 -2.95
CA ARG A 94 6.71 -8.25 -3.34
C ARG A 94 7.58 -7.64 -2.23
N PHE A 95 7.07 -6.63 -1.51
CA PHE A 95 7.82 -5.99 -0.42
C PHE A 95 8.01 -6.94 0.77
N TRP A 96 6.98 -7.71 1.13
CA TRP A 96 7.06 -8.74 2.15
C TRP A 96 8.02 -9.86 1.76
N ASN A 97 7.88 -10.38 0.53
CA ASN A 97 8.59 -11.55 0.04
C ASN A 97 10.03 -11.25 -0.42
N SER A 98 10.43 -9.99 -0.56
CA SER A 98 11.78 -9.62 -0.98
C SER A 98 12.84 -10.22 -0.04
N PRO A 99 13.93 -10.83 -0.56
CA PRO A 99 15.04 -11.29 0.27
C PRO A 99 15.83 -10.15 0.91
N LYS A 100 15.62 -8.90 0.44
CA LYS A 100 16.22 -7.69 0.99
C LYS A 100 15.23 -6.97 1.90
N PRO A 101 15.70 -6.32 2.97
CA PRO A 101 14.84 -5.49 3.79
C PRO A 101 14.16 -4.38 2.99
N THR A 102 12.91 -4.09 3.34
CA THR A 102 12.07 -3.08 2.70
C THR A 102 11.60 -2.05 3.71
N ILE A 103 11.67 -0.77 3.35
CA ILE A 103 11.26 0.35 4.21
C ILE A 103 10.29 1.24 3.44
N ALA A 104 9.12 1.52 4.00
CA ALA A 104 8.22 2.55 3.52
C ALA A 104 8.51 3.89 4.22
N ALA A 105 8.78 4.94 3.46
CA ALA A 105 8.93 6.32 3.95
C ALA A 105 7.65 7.10 3.60
N VAL A 106 6.76 7.26 4.57
CA VAL A 106 5.38 7.70 4.38
C VAL A 106 5.18 9.13 4.85
N HIS A 107 4.52 9.96 4.02
CA HIS A 107 4.06 11.30 4.38
C HIS A 107 2.72 11.62 3.71
N GLY A 108 1.97 12.56 4.27
CA GLY A 108 0.65 12.90 3.73
C GLY A 108 -0.25 11.67 3.62
N ALA A 109 -1.04 11.58 2.56
CA ALA A 109 -1.97 10.46 2.37
C ALA A 109 -1.25 9.14 2.03
N CYS A 110 -1.64 8.07 2.74
CA CYS A 110 -1.27 6.68 2.50
C CYS A 110 -2.55 5.83 2.64
N MET A 111 -3.26 5.62 1.53
CA MET A 111 -4.63 5.11 1.54
C MET A 111 -4.75 3.80 0.79
N ALA A 112 -5.67 2.92 1.22
CA ALA A 112 -6.07 1.75 0.44
C ALA A 112 -4.86 0.86 0.08
N GLY A 113 -4.74 0.40 -1.16
CA GLY A 113 -3.60 -0.40 -1.62
C GLY A 113 -2.21 0.21 -1.35
N ALA A 114 -2.08 1.53 -1.20
CA ALA A 114 -0.82 2.13 -0.78
C ALA A 114 -0.54 1.90 0.72
N PHE A 115 -1.57 1.86 1.53
CA PHE A 115 -1.44 1.49 2.94
C PHE A 115 -1.09 -0.01 3.06
N GLU A 116 -1.68 -0.86 2.22
CA GLU A 116 -1.31 -2.28 2.14
C GLU A 116 0.18 -2.45 1.75
N ILE A 117 0.72 -1.66 0.79
CA ILE A 117 2.15 -1.66 0.45
C ILE A 117 3.01 -1.23 1.65
N ALA A 118 2.60 -0.19 2.38
CA ALA A 118 3.34 0.26 3.57
C ALA A 118 3.33 -0.80 4.68
N LEU A 119 2.23 -1.56 4.84
CA LEU A 119 2.12 -2.70 5.75
C LEU A 119 2.97 -3.90 5.30
N ALA A 120 3.11 -4.12 3.99
CA ALA A 120 3.94 -5.20 3.45
C ALA A 120 5.44 -4.94 3.58
N CYS A 121 5.87 -3.69 3.79
CA CYS A 121 7.25 -3.37 4.09
C CYS A 121 7.64 -3.82 5.51
N ASP A 122 8.92 -4.16 5.71
CA ASP A 122 9.43 -4.60 7.02
C ASP A 122 9.41 -3.46 8.05
N ILE A 123 9.63 -2.24 7.61
CA ILE A 123 9.66 -1.04 8.46
C ILE A 123 8.86 0.07 7.77
N THR A 124 8.04 0.78 8.54
CA THR A 124 7.35 1.99 8.09
C THR A 124 7.80 3.19 8.94
N VAL A 125 8.39 4.19 8.29
CA VAL A 125 8.75 5.48 8.88
C VAL A 125 7.73 6.51 8.40
N ALA A 126 6.89 6.99 9.29
CA ALA A 126 5.84 7.95 8.98
C ALA A 126 6.25 9.37 9.41
N SER A 127 5.98 10.35 8.57
CA SER A 127 5.97 11.76 8.95
C SER A 127 4.77 12.02 9.90
N GLU A 128 4.88 12.93 10.83
CA GLU A 128 3.79 13.29 11.76
C GLU A 128 2.51 13.79 11.06
N ASP A 129 2.61 14.24 9.81
CA ASP A 129 1.49 14.63 8.95
C ASP A 129 0.94 13.49 8.08
N ALA A 130 1.45 12.27 8.25
CA ALA A 130 0.93 11.12 7.53
C ALA A 130 -0.47 10.74 8.02
N ILE A 131 -1.35 10.44 7.06
CA ILE A 131 -2.72 9.98 7.32
C ILE A 131 -2.91 8.65 6.58
N PHE A 132 -3.32 7.66 7.34
CA PHE A 132 -3.58 6.31 6.83
C PHE A 132 -5.07 6.01 6.75
N GLY A 133 -5.46 5.06 5.92
CA GLY A 133 -6.86 4.65 5.86
C GLY A 133 -7.15 3.50 4.91
N GLU A 134 -8.26 2.81 5.23
CA GLU A 134 -8.88 1.70 4.50
C GLU A 134 -10.33 2.08 4.14
N PRO A 135 -10.53 2.99 3.17
CA PRO A 135 -11.86 3.53 2.86
C PRO A 135 -12.70 2.63 1.94
N GLU A 136 -12.22 1.47 1.50
CA GLU A 136 -12.78 0.63 0.46
C GLU A 136 -14.25 0.30 0.70
N LEU A 137 -14.59 -0.09 1.92
CA LEU A 137 -15.95 -0.46 2.29
C LEU A 137 -16.94 0.70 2.14
N LYS A 138 -16.47 1.96 2.27
CA LYS A 138 -17.33 3.13 2.14
C LYS A 138 -17.85 3.34 0.70
N PHE A 139 -17.17 2.81 -0.28
CA PHE A 139 -17.62 2.86 -1.68
C PHE A 139 -17.91 1.47 -2.27
N GLY A 140 -18.01 0.45 -1.39
CA GLY A 140 -18.49 -0.88 -1.76
C GLY A 140 -17.46 -1.76 -2.46
N ALA A 141 -16.17 -1.49 -2.26
CA ALA A 141 -15.07 -2.35 -2.68
C ALA A 141 -14.58 -3.23 -1.51
N GLY A 142 -13.90 -4.32 -1.82
CA GLY A 142 -13.19 -5.11 -0.85
C GLY A 142 -11.75 -4.64 -0.63
N ILE A 143 -10.99 -5.37 0.16
CA ILE A 143 -9.58 -5.11 0.48
C ILE A 143 -8.75 -6.22 -0.16
N VAL A 144 -7.81 -5.82 -1.03
CA VAL A 144 -7.03 -6.76 -1.84
C VAL A 144 -6.05 -7.56 -0.97
N THR A 145 -5.30 -6.87 -0.10
CA THR A 145 -4.27 -7.51 0.72
C THR A 145 -4.54 -7.30 2.20
N MET A 146 -5.30 -8.18 2.81
CA MET A 146 -5.81 -8.10 4.18
C MET A 146 -4.69 -8.23 5.25
N LEU A 147 -3.67 -7.34 5.18
CA LEU A 147 -2.50 -7.36 6.08
C LEU A 147 -2.78 -6.77 7.45
N LEU A 148 -3.64 -5.76 7.55
CA LEU A 148 -3.86 -5.01 8.80
C LEU A 148 -4.15 -5.89 10.02
N PRO A 149 -4.96 -6.99 9.95
CA PRO A 149 -5.21 -7.86 11.09
C PRO A 149 -3.97 -8.57 11.66
N TRP A 150 -2.87 -8.62 10.91
CA TRP A 150 -1.61 -9.25 11.33
C TRP A 150 -0.70 -8.31 12.12
N PHE A 151 -0.91 -7.00 12.02
CA PHE A 151 -0.04 -5.98 12.62
C PHE A 151 -0.67 -5.24 13.79
N THR A 152 -1.99 -5.40 14.02
CA THR A 152 -2.67 -4.75 15.14
C THR A 152 -3.64 -5.70 15.83
N SER A 153 -4.24 -5.26 16.93
CA SER A 153 -5.20 -6.11 17.65
C SER A 153 -6.46 -6.40 16.81
N PRO A 154 -7.13 -7.55 17.01
CA PRO A 154 -8.33 -7.89 16.25
C PRO A 154 -9.46 -6.86 16.36
N LYS A 155 -9.59 -6.19 17.52
CA LYS A 155 -10.59 -5.13 17.71
C LYS A 155 -10.24 -3.90 16.91
N ARG A 156 -8.97 -3.50 16.90
CA ARG A 156 -8.51 -2.32 16.15
C ARG A 156 -8.61 -2.55 14.65
N ALA A 157 -8.17 -3.71 14.15
CA ALA A 157 -8.29 -4.05 12.74
C ALA A 157 -9.76 -4.00 12.26
N LYS A 158 -10.68 -4.61 13.02
CA LYS A 158 -12.12 -4.58 12.70
C LYS A 158 -12.71 -3.18 12.79
N ASP A 159 -12.30 -2.37 13.75
CA ASP A 159 -12.77 -0.99 13.87
C ASP A 159 -12.33 -0.18 12.64
N ILE A 160 -11.07 -0.24 12.25
CA ILE A 160 -10.56 0.46 11.08
C ILE A 160 -11.28 -0.01 9.81
N ILE A 161 -11.27 -1.32 9.54
CA ILE A 161 -11.76 -1.88 8.28
C ILE A 161 -13.28 -1.78 8.16
N LEU A 162 -14.03 -2.24 9.17
CA LEU A 162 -15.50 -2.32 9.07
C LEU A 162 -16.17 -0.95 9.08
N THR A 163 -15.49 0.08 9.62
CA THR A 163 -15.99 1.46 9.59
C THR A 163 -15.41 2.25 8.41
N GLY A 164 -14.46 1.66 7.66
CA GLY A 164 -13.79 2.31 6.54
C GLY A 164 -13.02 3.57 6.96
N GLN A 165 -12.26 3.49 8.07
CA GLN A 165 -11.51 4.66 8.55
C GLN A 165 -10.51 5.12 7.49
N ASP A 166 -10.54 6.42 7.20
CA ASP A 166 -9.69 7.09 6.22
C ASP A 166 -8.93 8.30 6.78
N ARG A 167 -8.86 8.41 8.12
CA ARG A 167 -8.21 9.51 8.84
C ARG A 167 -7.48 9.03 10.09
N ILE A 168 -6.68 7.98 9.95
CA ILE A 168 -5.83 7.48 11.02
C ILE A 168 -4.54 8.32 11.00
N ASP A 169 -4.34 9.16 12.01
CA ASP A 169 -3.11 9.94 12.12
C ASP A 169 -1.89 9.08 12.47
N ALA A 170 -0.69 9.63 12.23
CA ALA A 170 0.56 8.92 12.44
C ALA A 170 0.75 8.44 13.88
N SER A 171 0.32 9.21 14.88
CA SER A 171 0.45 8.86 16.29
C SER A 171 -0.45 7.69 16.67
N THR A 172 -1.68 7.67 16.16
CA THR A 172 -2.62 6.56 16.30
C THR A 172 -2.09 5.31 15.58
N ALA A 173 -1.52 5.45 14.39
CA ALA A 173 -0.92 4.35 13.65
C ALA A 173 0.30 3.74 14.41
N LEU A 174 1.13 4.59 15.04
CA LEU A 174 2.24 4.14 15.88
C LEU A 174 1.73 3.37 17.12
N SER A 175 0.76 3.93 17.84
CA SER A 175 0.20 3.30 19.03
C SER A 175 -0.52 1.97 18.74
N ALA A 176 -1.03 1.83 17.52
CA ALA A 176 -1.67 0.60 17.03
C ALA A 176 -0.70 -0.46 16.51
N GLY A 177 0.61 -0.17 16.44
CA GLY A 177 1.62 -1.09 15.89
C GLY A 177 1.63 -1.14 14.36
N ILE A 178 0.94 -0.22 13.70
CA ILE A 178 0.81 -0.15 12.23
C ILE A 178 2.09 0.42 11.59
N VAL A 179 2.71 1.41 12.24
CA VAL A 179 3.96 2.01 11.80
C VAL A 179 5.06 1.81 12.84
N SER A 180 6.30 1.71 12.36
CA SER A 180 7.45 1.46 13.23
C SER A 180 7.94 2.71 13.93
N ARG A 181 7.84 3.87 13.27
CA ARG A 181 8.34 5.17 13.78
C ARG A 181 7.51 6.31 13.23
N VAL A 182 7.35 7.35 14.06
CA VAL A 182 6.84 8.67 13.64
C VAL A 182 7.96 9.69 13.85
N VAL A 183 8.16 10.55 12.87
CA VAL A 183 9.20 11.58 12.86
C VAL A 183 8.61 12.93 12.48
N GLU A 184 9.33 14.00 12.80
CA GLU A 184 8.96 15.37 12.44
C GLU A 184 8.60 15.49 10.96
N ARG A 185 7.69 16.42 10.68
CA ARG A 185 7.21 16.67 9.33
C ARG A 185 8.35 16.88 8.34
N GLY A 186 8.30 16.14 7.23
CA GLY A 186 9.28 16.20 6.15
C GLY A 186 10.57 15.40 6.38
N ARG A 187 10.78 14.79 7.57
CA ARG A 187 12.00 14.03 7.86
C ARG A 187 11.89 12.53 7.60
N HIS A 188 10.72 12.05 7.17
CA HIS A 188 10.45 10.63 6.96
C HIS A 188 11.45 9.94 6.01
N LEU A 189 11.76 10.56 4.87
CA LEU A 189 12.69 10.01 3.89
C LEU A 189 14.13 10.04 4.41
N GLU A 190 14.58 11.14 5.02
CA GLU A 190 15.91 11.25 5.62
C GLU A 190 16.14 10.15 6.66
N VAL A 191 15.18 9.95 7.56
CA VAL A 191 15.29 8.94 8.63
C VAL A 191 15.21 7.53 8.04
N ALA A 192 14.31 7.27 7.08
CA ALA A 192 14.24 5.98 6.40
C ALA A 192 15.55 5.62 5.69
N LEU A 193 16.16 6.58 4.97
CA LEU A 193 17.45 6.38 4.32
C LEU A 193 18.60 6.19 5.32
N SER A 194 18.57 6.88 6.45
CA SER A 194 19.56 6.68 7.54
C SER A 194 19.48 5.27 8.10
N ILE A 195 18.26 4.76 8.36
CA ILE A 195 18.04 3.37 8.80
C ILE A 195 18.53 2.40 7.73
N ALA A 196 18.16 2.60 6.46
CA ALA A 196 18.55 1.75 5.36
C ALA A 196 20.07 1.68 5.18
N LYS A 197 20.77 2.81 5.25
CA LYS A 197 22.23 2.87 5.19
C LYS A 197 22.88 2.11 6.35
N GLY A 198 22.34 2.22 7.58
CA GLY A 198 22.80 1.44 8.73
C GLY A 198 22.61 -0.06 8.51
N MET A 199 21.46 -0.48 7.99
CA MET A 199 21.16 -1.90 7.66
C MET A 199 22.07 -2.41 6.53
N ALA A 200 22.42 -1.58 5.56
CA ALA A 200 23.29 -1.93 4.44
C ALA A 200 24.72 -2.28 4.86
N LEU A 201 25.16 -1.90 6.07
CA LEU A 201 26.44 -2.26 6.64
C LEU A 201 26.47 -3.71 7.21
N ILE A 202 25.31 -4.30 7.45
CA ILE A 202 25.20 -5.66 7.99
C ILE A 202 25.43 -6.64 6.85
N ASP A 203 26.01 -7.80 7.16
CA ASP A 203 26.20 -8.87 6.20
C ASP A 203 24.86 -9.26 5.54
N PRO A 204 24.75 -9.22 4.20
CA PRO A 204 23.48 -9.44 3.50
C PRO A 204 22.94 -10.86 3.65
N VAL A 205 23.81 -11.86 3.85
CA VAL A 205 23.38 -13.24 4.07
C VAL A 205 22.70 -13.36 5.43
N VAL A 206 23.26 -12.71 6.45
CA VAL A 206 22.68 -12.70 7.80
C VAL A 206 21.34 -11.96 7.80
N VAL A 207 21.27 -10.78 7.16
CA VAL A 207 20.01 -10.00 7.08
C VAL A 207 18.92 -10.77 6.36
N SER A 208 19.23 -11.33 5.18
CA SER A 208 18.27 -12.12 4.40
C SER A 208 17.77 -13.35 5.15
N ALA A 209 18.68 -14.11 5.78
CA ALA A 209 18.32 -15.27 6.56
C ALA A 209 17.45 -14.89 7.78
N THR A 210 17.77 -13.78 8.45
CA THR A 210 16.99 -13.29 9.60
C THR A 210 15.60 -12.84 9.16
N LYS A 211 15.49 -12.04 8.07
CA LYS A 211 14.18 -11.66 7.51
C LYS A 211 13.36 -12.91 7.15
N LYS A 212 13.98 -13.88 6.48
CA LYS A 212 13.31 -15.13 6.15
C LYS A 212 12.78 -15.83 7.40
N ALA A 213 13.57 -15.96 8.45
CA ALA A 213 13.17 -16.61 9.70
C ALA A 213 12.00 -15.85 10.40
N LEU A 214 12.02 -14.50 10.36
CA LEU A 214 10.92 -13.69 10.86
C LEU A 214 9.64 -13.95 10.07
N ASN A 215 9.70 -13.90 8.73
CA ASN A 215 8.53 -14.12 7.88
C ASN A 215 7.99 -15.55 8.01
N GLU A 216 8.88 -16.56 8.11
CA GLU A 216 8.46 -17.96 8.34
C GLU A 216 7.64 -18.13 9.63
N SER A 217 7.88 -17.33 10.66
CA SER A 217 7.06 -17.36 11.88
C SER A 217 5.60 -16.99 11.62
N TYR A 218 5.35 -16.06 10.70
CA TYR A 218 4.00 -15.69 10.26
C TYR A 218 3.41 -16.72 9.28
N GLU A 219 4.27 -17.33 8.43
CA GLU A 219 3.84 -18.43 7.54
C GLU A 219 3.32 -19.64 8.33
N ILE A 220 4.02 -20.02 9.41
CA ILE A 220 3.58 -21.08 10.33
C ILE A 220 2.23 -20.76 10.97
N GLN A 221 1.95 -19.47 11.22
CA GLN A 221 0.66 -18.99 11.72
C GLN A 221 -0.43 -18.92 10.63
N GLY A 222 -0.06 -19.08 9.35
CA GLY A 222 -0.99 -19.16 8.23
C GLY A 222 -1.26 -17.87 7.51
N ILE A 223 -0.39 -16.85 7.58
CA ILE A 223 -0.59 -15.53 6.94
C ILE A 223 -0.89 -15.66 5.45
N GLN A 224 -0.08 -16.37 4.66
CA GLN A 224 -0.29 -16.50 3.22
C GLN A 224 -1.61 -17.17 2.88
N LYS A 225 -1.98 -18.21 3.62
CA LYS A 225 -3.28 -18.88 3.42
C LYS A 225 -4.44 -17.95 3.72
N ALA A 226 -4.33 -17.17 4.79
CA ALA A 226 -5.37 -16.21 5.17
C ALA A 226 -5.51 -15.09 4.16
N LEU A 227 -4.37 -14.53 3.67
CA LEU A 227 -4.36 -13.47 2.66
C LEU A 227 -4.95 -13.94 1.33
N LYS A 228 -4.58 -15.15 0.85
CA LYS A 228 -5.15 -15.71 -0.37
C LYS A 228 -6.65 -15.98 -0.25
N ASN A 229 -7.10 -16.46 0.90
CA ASN A 229 -8.54 -16.64 1.15
C ASN A 229 -9.27 -15.28 1.17
N ALA A 230 -8.67 -14.24 1.75
CA ALA A 230 -9.25 -12.89 1.71
C ALA A 230 -9.32 -12.33 0.28
N LEU A 231 -8.28 -12.54 -0.53
CA LEU A 231 -8.26 -12.18 -1.95
C LEU A 231 -9.37 -12.91 -2.75
N ASP A 232 -9.61 -14.18 -2.48
CA ASP A 232 -10.68 -14.93 -3.13
C ASP A 232 -12.08 -14.39 -2.75
N ILE A 233 -12.26 -13.96 -1.51
CA ILE A 233 -13.50 -13.31 -1.04
C ILE A 233 -13.66 -11.95 -1.74
N ASP A 234 -12.59 -11.14 -1.79
CA ASP A 234 -12.60 -9.85 -2.49
C ASP A 234 -12.89 -10.02 -3.99
N HIS A 235 -12.26 -11.00 -4.64
CA HIS A 235 -12.55 -11.33 -6.03
C HIS A 235 -14.05 -11.65 -6.26
N GLY A 236 -14.70 -12.31 -5.32
CA GLY A 236 -16.15 -12.54 -5.36
C GLY A 236 -16.96 -11.23 -5.31
N ILE A 237 -16.50 -10.25 -4.54
CA ILE A 237 -17.12 -8.91 -4.43
C ILE A 237 -16.91 -8.12 -5.74
N GLU A 238 -15.67 -8.02 -6.18
CA GLU A 238 -15.25 -7.18 -7.31
C GLU A 238 -15.82 -7.68 -8.65
N SER A 239 -15.83 -8.98 -8.89
CA SER A 239 -16.32 -9.58 -10.14
C SER A 239 -17.82 -9.37 -10.37
N VAL A 240 -18.60 -9.25 -9.30
CA VAL A 240 -20.05 -8.94 -9.35
C VAL A 240 -20.31 -7.44 -9.28
N GLY A 241 -19.51 -6.74 -8.51
CA GLY A 241 -19.65 -5.33 -8.17
C GLY A 241 -20.82 -5.05 -7.23
N SER A 242 -20.55 -4.46 -6.09
CA SER A 242 -21.59 -4.07 -5.13
C SER A 242 -22.50 -2.96 -5.69
N PRO A 243 -23.73 -2.82 -5.21
CA PRO A 243 -24.59 -1.67 -5.57
C PRO A 243 -23.93 -0.32 -5.27
N ASP A 244 -23.24 -0.21 -4.13
CA ASP A 244 -22.55 1.01 -3.72
C ASP A 244 -21.38 1.35 -4.65
N LYS A 245 -20.60 0.35 -5.09
CA LYS A 245 -19.52 0.56 -6.05
C LYS A 245 -20.05 1.00 -7.41
N LYS A 246 -21.14 0.40 -7.87
CA LYS A 246 -21.80 0.80 -9.13
C LYS A 246 -22.25 2.26 -9.08
N ALA A 247 -22.96 2.65 -8.02
CA ALA A 247 -23.41 4.03 -7.82
C ALA A 247 -22.23 5.03 -7.72
N PHE A 248 -21.18 4.68 -6.97
CA PHE A 248 -19.98 5.50 -6.85
C PHE A 248 -19.30 5.71 -8.21
N MET A 249 -19.11 4.64 -8.98
CA MET A 249 -18.48 4.71 -10.31
C MET A 249 -19.34 5.45 -11.34
N GLU A 250 -20.67 5.36 -11.25
CA GLU A 250 -21.59 6.12 -12.09
C GLU A 250 -21.48 7.62 -11.83
N ILE A 251 -21.52 8.04 -10.55
CA ILE A 251 -21.32 9.43 -10.17
C ILE A 251 -19.93 9.93 -10.60
N ALA A 252 -18.90 9.11 -10.42
CA ALA A 252 -17.55 9.47 -10.84
C ALA A 252 -17.45 9.68 -12.35
N ARG A 253 -18.17 8.89 -13.15
CA ARG A 253 -18.21 9.03 -14.61
C ARG A 253 -18.97 10.28 -15.06
N GLU A 254 -20.11 10.54 -14.43
CA GLU A 254 -20.98 11.66 -14.81
C GLU A 254 -20.50 13.02 -14.30
N ARG A 255 -19.97 13.07 -13.09
CA ARG A 255 -19.69 14.33 -12.34
C ARG A 255 -18.23 14.45 -11.90
N GLY A 256 -17.43 13.43 -12.13
CA GLY A 256 -16.02 13.38 -11.73
C GLY A 256 -15.78 12.75 -10.36
N MET A 257 -14.56 12.28 -10.16
CA MET A 257 -14.14 11.55 -8.95
C MET A 257 -14.36 12.35 -7.66
N ARG A 258 -14.15 13.67 -7.69
CA ARG A 258 -14.35 14.53 -6.53
C ARG A 258 -15.81 14.48 -6.03
N GLU A 259 -16.78 14.55 -6.94
CA GLU A 259 -18.20 14.47 -6.58
C GLU A 259 -18.59 13.09 -6.05
N ALA A 260 -18.02 12.03 -6.60
CA ALA A 260 -18.23 10.69 -6.07
C ALA A 260 -17.71 10.54 -4.63
N ILE A 261 -16.54 11.10 -4.32
CA ILE A 261 -15.99 11.13 -2.96
C ILE A 261 -16.91 11.93 -2.02
N VAL A 262 -17.37 13.12 -2.45
CA VAL A 262 -18.31 13.94 -1.67
C VAL A 262 -19.62 13.17 -1.41
N TRP A 263 -20.16 12.51 -2.42
CA TRP A 263 -21.35 11.67 -2.28
C TRP A 263 -21.12 10.53 -1.27
N ARG A 264 -20.00 9.82 -1.38
CA ARG A 264 -19.61 8.79 -0.43
C ARG A 264 -19.59 9.32 1.00
N ASP A 265 -18.85 10.39 1.24
CA ASP A 265 -18.64 10.95 2.57
C ASP A 265 -19.95 11.48 3.20
N ALA A 266 -20.82 12.09 2.39
CA ALA A 266 -22.11 12.59 2.84
C ALA A 266 -23.05 11.50 3.38
N ARG A 267 -22.92 10.25 2.90
CA ARG A 267 -23.72 9.10 3.41
C ARG A 267 -23.35 8.77 4.85
N PHE A 268 -22.05 8.84 5.17
CA PHE A 268 -21.54 8.49 6.51
C PHE A 268 -21.65 9.66 7.50
N ALA A 269 -21.54 10.90 7.05
CA ALA A 269 -21.72 12.08 7.90
C ALA A 269 -23.12 12.19 8.53
N LYS A 270 -24.15 11.61 7.90
CA LYS A 270 -25.52 11.55 8.44
C LYS A 270 -25.67 10.52 9.55
N ALA A 271 -24.84 9.50 9.58
CA ALA A 271 -24.90 8.44 10.58
C ALA A 271 -24.12 8.78 11.88
N GLN A 272 -23.35 9.88 11.89
CA GLN A 272 -22.56 10.33 13.04
C GLN A 272 -23.27 11.43 13.85
N LYS A 273 -24.47 11.82 13.45
CA LYS A 273 -25.38 12.72 14.18
C LYS A 273 -26.46 11.92 14.93
#